data_5d0067c9842767c9f10bef51dc3fe4ed
#
_entry.id   5d0067c9842767c9f10bef51dc3fe4ed
#
_cell.length_a   1.000
_cell.length_b   1.000
_cell.length_c   1.000
_cell.angle_alpha   90.00
_cell.angle_beta   90.00
_cell.angle_gamma   90.00
#
_symmetry.space_group_name_H-M   'P 1'
#
loop_
_entity.id
_entity.type
_entity.pdbx_description
1 polymer ?
#
loop_
_entity_poly.entity_id
_entity_poly.type
_entity_poly.pdbx_seq_one_letter_code
_entity_poly.pdbx_strand_id
1 'polypeptide(L)'
;MDKYESDSFRSTFMFREIMEEPETITNTVNSVISDVLRAVNLIKKSKITYVVGSGTSYHAAMIMQIGMLKAGLPAIAVRSSEFSYFTPPDNVGIVVVLISQSGESKDIKDALNLCLKNGYHTIGITNSPKSSISTGTEVSVVTVAGEERSLAATKSHVAQLIVSYLLVSSLNDHGKIEDYIEKCIGIASRIKEIIDRNKDYSDLARGITGRIVFLGDGTLHAEAMEGALKFEETANMITEAYPLGEYLHGPIQVLRGDDTVIILKGRDSREYERLILRLSNFTKNIITIGKGKEFTIPIPECEIEDLDPILYVIPIQILANFKTVCLGLDPDKPTRLTKVVK
;
A
#
# COMPACT_ATOMS: atom_id res chain seq x y z
N MET A 1 16.31 -6.30 -26.84
CA MET A 1 16.60 -5.38 -25.72
C MET A 1 18.08 -5.10 -25.70
N ASP A 2 18.49 -3.87 -25.96
CA ASP A 2 19.87 -3.49 -25.80
C ASP A 2 20.33 -3.71 -24.37
N LYS A 3 21.53 -4.28 -24.20
CA LYS A 3 22.10 -4.60 -22.88
C LYS A 3 22.17 -3.36 -21.95
N TYR A 4 22.29 -2.18 -22.58
CA TYR A 4 22.29 -0.88 -21.87
C TYR A 4 20.93 -0.49 -21.29
N GLU A 5 19.81 -0.82 -21.92
CA GLU A 5 18.48 -0.56 -21.37
C GLU A 5 18.18 -1.45 -20.15
N SER A 6 18.58 -2.74 -20.19
CA SER A 6 18.32 -3.65 -19.09
C SER A 6 19.05 -3.29 -17.79
N ASP A 7 20.19 -2.62 -17.90
CA ASP A 7 21.00 -2.22 -16.74
C ASP A 7 20.48 -0.92 -16.10
N SER A 8 19.86 -0.02 -16.88
CA SER A 8 19.32 1.24 -16.37
C SER A 8 18.15 1.07 -15.43
N PHE A 9 17.23 0.12 -15.67
CA PHE A 9 16.09 -0.16 -14.79
C PHE A 9 16.51 -0.64 -13.41
N ARG A 10 17.60 -1.43 -13.35
CA ARG A 10 18.11 -2.05 -12.13
C ARG A 10 19.03 -1.15 -11.32
N SER A 11 19.44 -0.02 -11.89
CA SER A 11 20.35 0.91 -11.25
C SER A 11 19.65 1.88 -10.29
N THR A 12 18.32 2.02 -10.38
CA THR A 12 17.52 2.92 -9.53
C THR A 12 17.46 2.46 -8.08
N PHE A 13 17.34 3.39 -7.14
CA PHE A 13 17.09 3.05 -5.74
C PHE A 13 15.73 2.37 -5.59
N MET A 14 14.69 2.87 -6.27
CA MET A 14 13.36 2.29 -6.26
C MET A 14 13.40 0.78 -6.57
N PHE A 15 14.09 0.38 -7.65
CA PHE A 15 14.18 -1.05 -8.00
C PHE A 15 14.92 -1.87 -6.95
N ARG A 16 16.04 -1.35 -6.41
CA ARG A 16 16.82 -2.04 -5.38
C ARG A 16 15.98 -2.23 -4.11
N GLU A 17 15.22 -1.22 -3.72
CA GLU A 17 14.35 -1.24 -2.55
C GLU A 17 13.16 -2.21 -2.72
N ILE A 18 12.63 -2.38 -3.94
CA ILE A 18 11.68 -3.46 -4.25
C ILE A 18 12.33 -4.83 -4.05
N MET A 19 13.59 -5.00 -4.47
CA MET A 19 14.32 -6.25 -4.27
C MET A 19 14.58 -6.58 -2.79
N GLU A 20 14.57 -5.58 -1.90
CA GLU A 20 14.75 -5.73 -0.44
C GLU A 20 13.44 -6.07 0.29
N GLU A 21 12.28 -6.05 -0.36
CA GLU A 21 10.97 -6.27 0.30
C GLU A 21 10.84 -7.63 1.00
N PRO A 22 11.33 -8.76 0.45
CA PRO A 22 11.31 -10.03 1.17
C PRO A 22 12.06 -9.99 2.51
N GLU A 23 13.21 -9.34 2.54
CA GLU A 23 14.00 -9.17 3.76
C GLU A 23 13.34 -8.18 4.72
N THR A 24 12.76 -7.11 4.20
CA THR A 24 11.99 -6.12 4.97
C THR A 24 10.86 -6.77 5.76
N ILE A 25 10.12 -7.69 5.16
CA ILE A 25 9.06 -8.45 5.83
C ILE A 25 9.64 -9.23 7.01
N THR A 26 10.66 -10.04 6.75
CA THR A 26 11.26 -10.90 7.77
C THR A 26 11.81 -10.11 8.95
N ASN A 27 12.53 -9.01 8.65
CA ASN A 27 13.12 -8.15 9.67
C ASN A 27 12.05 -7.43 10.49
N THR A 28 11.00 -6.91 9.83
CA THR A 28 9.91 -6.22 10.51
C THR A 28 9.13 -7.17 11.42
N VAL A 29 8.70 -8.33 10.90
CA VAL A 29 7.96 -9.34 11.68
C VAL A 29 8.72 -9.71 12.95
N ASN A 30 10.01 -10.02 12.85
CA ASN A 30 10.82 -10.44 13.99
C ASN A 30 11.02 -9.34 15.04
N SER A 31 10.84 -8.08 14.68
CA SER A 31 11.16 -6.95 15.56
C SER A 31 9.94 -6.32 16.24
N VAL A 32 8.74 -6.41 15.64
CA VAL A 32 7.59 -5.58 16.08
C VAL A 32 6.61 -6.27 17.02
N ILE A 33 6.74 -7.57 17.28
CA ILE A 33 5.70 -8.38 17.95
C ILE A 33 5.30 -7.83 19.31
N SER A 34 6.26 -7.46 20.16
CA SER A 34 5.95 -6.94 21.49
C SER A 34 5.15 -5.63 21.45
N ASP A 35 5.48 -4.74 20.49
CA ASP A 35 4.82 -3.45 20.33
C ASP A 35 3.45 -3.62 19.65
N VAL A 36 3.32 -4.56 18.72
CA VAL A 36 2.03 -4.96 18.16
C VAL A 36 1.07 -5.44 19.26
N LEU A 37 1.52 -6.29 20.18
CA LEU A 37 0.68 -6.77 21.29
C LEU A 37 0.29 -5.64 22.25
N ARG A 38 1.18 -4.69 22.51
CA ARG A 38 0.86 -3.47 23.27
C ARG A 38 -0.20 -2.63 22.57
N ALA A 39 -0.06 -2.41 21.26
CA ALA A 39 -1.02 -1.67 20.45
C ALA A 39 -2.39 -2.37 20.42
N VAL A 40 -2.43 -3.69 20.26
CA VAL A 40 -3.65 -4.52 20.33
C VAL A 40 -4.39 -4.31 21.65
N ASN A 41 -3.68 -4.26 22.78
CA ASN A 41 -4.27 -4.03 24.09
C ASN A 41 -4.96 -2.65 24.23
N LEU A 42 -4.45 -1.62 23.55
CA LEU A 42 -5.10 -0.31 23.48
C LEU A 42 -6.35 -0.37 22.59
N ILE A 43 -6.23 -0.96 21.40
CA ILE A 43 -7.33 -1.04 20.43
C ILE A 43 -8.52 -1.84 21.00
N LYS A 44 -8.28 -2.95 21.69
CA LYS A 44 -9.35 -3.77 22.31
C LYS A 44 -10.19 -3.00 23.34
N LYS A 45 -9.67 -1.93 23.91
CA LYS A 45 -10.36 -1.07 24.87
C LYS A 45 -11.06 0.12 24.21
N SER A 46 -10.83 0.33 22.91
CA SER A 46 -11.40 1.46 22.18
C SER A 46 -12.87 1.24 21.82
N LYS A 47 -13.63 2.32 21.72
CA LYS A 47 -14.95 2.35 21.09
C LYS A 47 -14.85 2.58 19.59
N ILE A 48 -13.82 3.30 19.17
CA ILE A 48 -13.52 3.61 17.78
C ILE A 48 -12.01 3.82 17.62
N THR A 49 -11.48 3.35 16.51
CA THR A 49 -10.09 3.57 16.11
C THR A 49 -10.05 4.42 14.85
N TYR A 50 -9.32 5.55 14.90
CA TYR A 50 -8.96 6.30 13.71
C TYR A 50 -7.60 5.81 13.21
N VAL A 51 -7.50 5.54 11.91
CA VAL A 51 -6.25 5.15 11.28
C VAL A 51 -5.84 6.26 10.32
N VAL A 52 -4.78 6.97 10.65
CA VAL A 52 -4.42 8.26 10.03
C VAL A 52 -3.11 8.12 9.27
N GLY A 53 -3.11 8.53 8.00
CA GLY A 53 -1.93 8.52 7.14
C GLY A 53 -2.06 9.47 5.97
N SER A 54 -0.99 9.69 5.21
CA SER A 54 -0.98 10.47 3.97
C SER A 54 -0.37 9.66 2.83
N GLY A 55 -0.85 9.85 1.59
CA GLY A 55 -0.34 9.14 0.41
C GLY A 55 -0.35 7.63 0.63
N THR A 56 0.77 6.99 0.38
CA THR A 56 1.01 5.55 0.60
C THR A 56 0.58 5.06 1.99
N SER A 57 0.86 5.83 3.04
CA SER A 57 0.45 5.47 4.41
C SER A 57 -1.06 5.54 4.61
N TYR A 58 -1.79 6.37 3.86
CA TYR A 58 -3.25 6.38 3.87
C TYR A 58 -3.82 5.13 3.20
N HIS A 59 -3.19 4.62 2.14
CA HIS A 59 -3.61 3.36 1.51
C HIS A 59 -3.42 2.18 2.48
N ALA A 60 -2.33 2.14 3.23
CA ALA A 60 -2.15 1.17 4.31
C ALA A 60 -3.23 1.33 5.41
N ALA A 61 -3.61 2.57 5.75
CA ALA A 61 -4.68 2.85 6.71
C ALA A 61 -6.04 2.31 6.24
N MET A 62 -6.36 2.41 4.95
CA MET A 62 -7.60 1.84 4.38
C MET A 62 -7.64 0.31 4.50
N ILE A 63 -6.53 -0.36 4.27
CA ILE A 63 -6.42 -1.82 4.41
C ILE A 63 -6.61 -2.22 5.88
N MET A 64 -5.95 -1.52 6.81
CA MET A 64 -6.11 -1.74 8.25
C MET A 64 -7.57 -1.50 8.70
N GLN A 65 -8.23 -0.44 8.23
CA GLN A 65 -9.65 -0.19 8.50
C GLN A 65 -10.52 -1.37 8.10
N ILE A 66 -10.36 -1.89 6.87
CA ILE A 66 -11.15 -3.02 6.37
C ILE A 66 -10.94 -4.25 7.27
N GLY A 67 -9.69 -4.53 7.63
CA GLY A 67 -9.36 -5.64 8.52
C GLY A 67 -9.99 -5.48 9.90
N MET A 68 -9.93 -4.29 10.51
CA MET A 68 -10.57 -4.01 11.81
C MET A 68 -12.08 -4.16 11.75
N LEU A 69 -12.74 -3.66 10.69
CA LEU A 69 -14.17 -3.81 10.50
C LEU A 69 -14.59 -5.27 10.36
N LYS A 70 -13.83 -6.09 9.62
CA LYS A 70 -14.02 -7.54 9.56
C LYS A 70 -13.85 -8.22 10.93
N ALA A 71 -12.98 -7.66 11.78
CA ALA A 71 -12.79 -8.07 13.18
C ALA A 71 -13.90 -7.60 14.13
N GLY A 72 -14.92 -6.90 13.62
CA GLY A 72 -16.01 -6.35 14.45
C GLY A 72 -15.62 -5.09 15.24
N LEU A 73 -14.51 -4.45 14.91
CA LEU A 73 -14.01 -3.26 15.58
C LEU A 73 -14.29 -2.01 14.72
N PRO A 74 -14.98 -0.99 15.25
CA PRO A 74 -15.21 0.25 14.54
C PRO A 74 -13.89 0.96 14.21
N ALA A 75 -13.63 1.20 12.93
CA ALA A 75 -12.43 1.88 12.47
C ALA A 75 -12.72 2.82 11.29
N ILE A 76 -12.02 3.94 11.23
CA ILE A 76 -12.12 4.94 10.16
C ILE A 76 -10.72 5.32 9.69
N ALA A 77 -10.41 5.11 8.41
CA ALA A 77 -9.20 5.62 7.78
C ALA A 77 -9.39 7.10 7.39
N VAL A 78 -8.44 7.94 7.78
CA VAL A 78 -8.52 9.39 7.55
C VAL A 78 -7.19 9.91 7.02
N ARG A 79 -7.23 10.78 6.01
CA ARG A 79 -6.02 11.51 5.57
C ARG A 79 -5.53 12.44 6.68
N SER A 80 -4.22 12.49 6.90
CA SER A 80 -3.64 13.28 7.98
C SER A 80 -4.04 14.76 7.91
N SER A 81 -4.09 15.33 6.71
CA SER A 81 -4.52 16.73 6.46
C SER A 81 -5.98 17.00 6.83
N GLU A 82 -6.81 15.97 6.80
CA GLU A 82 -8.26 16.05 7.04
C GLU A 82 -8.64 15.64 8.48
N PHE A 83 -7.69 15.14 9.26
CA PHE A 83 -8.00 14.51 10.54
C PHE A 83 -8.73 15.44 11.51
N SER A 84 -8.43 16.73 11.50
CA SER A 84 -9.11 17.72 12.37
C SER A 84 -10.62 17.85 12.14
N TYR A 85 -11.11 17.52 10.94
CA TYR A 85 -12.55 17.54 10.62
C TYR A 85 -13.31 16.33 11.14
N PHE A 86 -12.59 15.26 11.51
CA PHE A 86 -13.17 13.99 11.95
C PHE A 86 -13.04 13.74 13.46
N THR A 87 -12.38 14.64 14.18
CA THR A 87 -12.15 14.46 15.62
C THR A 87 -13.41 14.79 16.41
N PRO A 88 -13.93 13.86 17.21
CA PRO A 88 -15.03 14.16 18.14
C PRO A 88 -14.52 15.02 19.32
N PRO A 89 -15.44 15.77 19.97
CA PRO A 89 -15.07 16.65 21.08
C PRO A 89 -14.64 15.89 22.34
N ASP A 90 -15.12 14.65 22.52
CA ASP A 90 -14.87 13.84 23.69
C ASP A 90 -13.84 12.74 23.42
N ASN A 91 -12.99 12.45 24.39
CA ASN A 91 -11.89 11.47 24.25
C ASN A 91 -12.27 10.04 24.71
N VAL A 92 -13.53 9.78 25.02
CA VAL A 92 -13.94 8.52 25.64
C VAL A 92 -13.81 7.34 24.69
N GLY A 93 -12.76 6.54 24.87
CA GLY A 93 -12.55 5.30 24.14
C GLY A 93 -12.06 5.51 22.71
N ILE A 94 -11.31 6.58 22.45
CA ILE A 94 -10.70 6.85 21.15
C ILE A 94 -9.25 6.39 21.14
N VAL A 95 -8.89 5.61 20.12
CA VAL A 95 -7.51 5.27 19.78
C VAL A 95 -7.22 5.82 18.37
N VAL A 96 -6.06 6.42 18.21
CA VAL A 96 -5.59 6.92 16.91
C VAL A 96 -4.30 6.20 16.54
N VAL A 97 -4.32 5.49 15.42
CA VAL A 97 -3.15 4.87 14.80
C VAL A 97 -2.60 5.85 13.75
N LEU A 98 -1.40 6.35 13.96
CA LEU A 98 -0.71 7.30 13.09
C LEU A 98 0.32 6.54 12.25
N ILE A 99 0.13 6.46 10.94
CA ILE A 99 1.02 5.75 10.02
C ILE A 99 1.82 6.75 9.18
N SER A 100 3.15 6.67 9.26
CA SER A 100 4.04 7.52 8.47
C SER A 100 5.43 6.91 8.36
N GLN A 101 5.95 6.74 7.14
CA GLN A 101 7.29 6.20 6.92
C GLN A 101 8.36 7.02 7.66
N SER A 102 8.39 8.34 7.48
CA SER A 102 9.35 9.23 8.11
C SER A 102 8.98 9.60 9.54
N GLY A 103 7.68 9.61 9.86
CA GLY A 103 7.13 10.12 11.12
C GLY A 103 7.32 11.62 11.33
N GLU A 104 7.64 12.39 10.27
CA GLU A 104 8.05 13.79 10.35
C GLU A 104 7.29 14.75 9.44
N SER A 105 6.38 14.26 8.55
CA SER A 105 5.59 15.17 7.72
C SER A 105 4.71 16.09 8.58
N LYS A 106 4.51 17.31 8.10
CA LYS A 106 3.75 18.34 8.83
C LYS A 106 2.37 17.82 9.25
N ASP A 107 1.62 17.27 8.32
CA ASP A 107 0.24 16.85 8.58
C ASP A 107 0.13 15.77 9.64
N ILE A 108 1.08 14.81 9.68
CA ILE A 108 1.07 13.74 10.69
C ILE A 108 1.46 14.27 12.06
N LYS A 109 2.37 15.27 12.14
CA LYS A 109 2.71 15.95 13.39
C LYS A 109 1.55 16.79 13.92
N ASP A 110 0.83 17.48 13.03
CA ASP A 110 -0.36 18.23 13.40
C ASP A 110 -1.45 17.28 13.93
N ALA A 111 -1.62 16.11 13.31
CA ALA A 111 -2.54 15.07 13.79
C ALA A 111 -2.11 14.53 15.19
N LEU A 112 -0.82 14.25 15.40
CA LEU A 112 -0.31 13.83 16.71
C LEU A 112 -0.56 14.92 17.78
N ASN A 113 -0.25 16.17 17.48
CA ASN A 113 -0.46 17.28 18.42
C ASN A 113 -1.94 17.43 18.80
N LEU A 114 -2.85 17.21 17.82
CA LEU A 114 -4.28 17.23 18.08
C LEU A 114 -4.71 16.06 18.99
N CYS A 115 -4.16 14.86 18.78
CA CYS A 115 -4.40 13.72 19.66
C CYS A 115 -3.95 13.99 21.10
N LEU A 116 -2.74 14.51 21.28
CA LEU A 116 -2.19 14.83 22.60
C LEU A 116 -3.01 15.91 23.31
N LYS A 117 -3.41 16.95 22.57
CA LYS A 117 -4.26 18.02 23.11
C LYS A 117 -5.62 17.51 23.61
N ASN A 118 -6.21 16.55 22.91
CA ASN A 118 -7.52 15.99 23.23
C ASN A 118 -7.45 14.77 24.16
N GLY A 119 -6.26 14.31 24.54
CA GLY A 119 -6.06 13.16 25.42
C GLY A 119 -6.47 11.82 24.77
N TYR A 120 -6.36 11.69 23.44
CA TYR A 120 -6.59 10.41 22.74
C TYR A 120 -5.43 9.45 22.98
N HIS A 121 -5.71 8.16 23.08
CA HIS A 121 -4.67 7.14 23.02
C HIS A 121 -4.05 7.06 21.64
N THR A 122 -2.73 6.95 21.55
CA THR A 122 -2.00 7.02 20.29
C THR A 122 -1.10 5.82 20.06
N ILE A 123 -1.12 5.33 18.83
CA ILE A 123 -0.22 4.30 18.32
C ILE A 123 0.49 4.87 17.10
N GLY A 124 1.83 4.86 17.09
CA GLY A 124 2.63 5.27 15.94
C GLY A 124 3.16 4.06 15.18
N ILE A 125 3.01 4.05 13.85
CA ILE A 125 3.67 3.09 12.96
C ILE A 125 4.60 3.86 12.05
N THR A 126 5.91 3.67 12.21
CA THR A 126 6.92 4.44 11.47
C THR A 126 8.17 3.60 11.19
N ASN A 127 8.95 3.99 10.17
CA ASN A 127 10.26 3.38 9.90
C ASN A 127 11.42 4.17 10.53
N SER A 128 11.12 5.21 11.30
CA SER A 128 12.12 6.09 11.91
C SER A 128 12.01 6.08 13.44
N PRO A 129 12.93 5.41 14.15
CA PRO A 129 12.86 5.23 15.61
C PRO A 129 13.04 6.53 16.42
N LYS A 130 13.53 7.60 15.78
CA LYS A 130 13.76 8.90 16.43
C LYS A 130 12.78 9.98 15.99
N SER A 131 11.77 9.60 15.21
CA SER A 131 10.79 10.55 14.68
C SER A 131 9.83 11.08 15.76
N SER A 132 9.16 12.18 15.42
CA SER A 132 8.11 12.78 16.26
C SER A 132 7.00 11.76 16.57
N ILE A 133 6.62 10.91 15.59
CA ILE A 133 5.62 9.86 15.79
C ILE A 133 6.14 8.77 16.74
N SER A 134 7.40 8.31 16.53
CA SER A 134 7.95 7.25 17.38
C SER A 134 8.10 7.69 18.85
N THR A 135 8.49 8.92 19.09
CA THR A 135 8.75 9.42 20.46
C THR A 135 7.52 10.06 21.12
N GLY A 136 6.53 10.49 20.33
CA GLY A 136 5.36 11.22 20.82
C GLY A 136 4.12 10.36 21.04
N THR A 137 4.07 9.12 20.58
CA THR A 137 2.92 8.22 20.73
C THR A 137 3.07 7.32 21.98
N GLU A 138 1.93 6.89 22.53
CA GLU A 138 1.88 6.01 23.71
C GLU A 138 2.47 4.62 23.43
N VAL A 139 2.21 4.10 22.23
CA VAL A 139 2.84 2.88 21.71
C VAL A 139 3.45 3.20 20.35
N SER A 140 4.71 2.87 20.18
CA SER A 140 5.41 3.02 18.90
C SER A 140 5.76 1.65 18.35
N VAL A 141 5.33 1.39 17.10
CA VAL A 141 5.69 0.21 16.31
C VAL A 141 6.64 0.67 15.22
N VAL A 142 7.92 0.38 15.41
CA VAL A 142 8.98 0.79 14.48
C VAL A 142 9.27 -0.35 13.50
N THR A 143 8.95 -0.12 12.22
CA THR A 143 9.26 -1.09 11.15
C THR A 143 10.76 -1.15 10.88
N VAL A 144 11.23 -2.26 10.32
CA VAL A 144 12.65 -2.48 10.01
C VAL A 144 12.84 -2.64 8.50
N ALA A 145 12.38 -1.63 7.75
CA ALA A 145 12.55 -1.59 6.29
C ALA A 145 13.93 -1.06 5.85
N GLY A 146 14.78 -0.63 6.80
CA GLY A 146 16.03 0.04 6.48
C GLY A 146 15.83 1.44 5.91
N GLU A 147 16.93 2.04 5.41
CA GLU A 147 16.85 3.35 4.74
C GLU A 147 16.15 3.21 3.40
N GLU A 148 15.14 4.04 3.14
CA GLU A 148 14.44 4.14 1.87
C GLU A 148 14.83 5.45 1.18
N ARG A 149 15.64 5.33 0.12
CA ARG A 149 16.28 6.44 -0.59
C ARG A 149 15.46 6.92 -1.78
N SER A 150 14.74 6.01 -2.43
CA SER A 150 13.76 6.38 -3.45
C SER A 150 12.73 7.34 -2.87
N LEU A 151 12.27 8.28 -3.67
CA LEU A 151 11.20 9.19 -3.23
C LEU A 151 9.89 8.42 -3.07
N ALA A 152 9.54 7.62 -4.05
CA ALA A 152 8.36 6.77 -4.02
C ALA A 152 8.54 5.66 -2.97
N ALA A 153 7.58 5.52 -2.07
CA ALA A 153 7.59 4.46 -1.07
C ALA A 153 7.35 3.08 -1.72
N THR A 154 8.17 2.10 -1.33
CA THR A 154 8.06 0.69 -1.76
C THR A 154 8.15 -0.23 -0.56
N LYS A 155 9.33 -0.61 -0.11
CA LYS A 155 9.55 -1.51 1.03
C LYS A 155 8.94 -1.00 2.34
N SER A 156 8.89 0.31 2.55
CA SER A 156 8.24 0.88 3.73
C SER A 156 6.72 0.71 3.70
N HIS A 157 6.09 0.74 2.52
CA HIS A 157 4.68 0.40 2.36
C HIS A 157 4.41 -1.06 2.73
N VAL A 158 5.18 -1.98 2.19
CA VAL A 158 5.08 -3.41 2.51
C VAL A 158 5.26 -3.65 4.01
N ALA A 159 6.20 -2.96 4.67
CA ALA A 159 6.38 -3.04 6.12
C ALA A 159 5.14 -2.53 6.90
N GLN A 160 4.51 -1.43 6.44
CA GLN A 160 3.26 -0.92 7.03
C GLN A 160 2.10 -1.91 6.88
N LEU A 161 1.99 -2.57 5.72
CA LEU A 161 0.97 -3.60 5.46
C LEU A 161 1.17 -4.81 6.39
N ILE A 162 2.41 -5.28 6.58
CA ILE A 162 2.73 -6.38 7.50
C ILE A 162 2.34 -6.02 8.93
N VAL A 163 2.69 -4.82 9.42
CA VAL A 163 2.30 -4.37 10.76
C VAL A 163 0.77 -4.28 10.88
N SER A 164 0.10 -3.75 9.86
CA SER A 164 -1.36 -3.67 9.81
C SER A 164 -2.01 -5.05 9.91
N TYR A 165 -1.49 -6.02 9.17
CA TYR A 165 -1.95 -7.39 9.20
C TYR A 165 -1.71 -8.05 10.58
N LEU A 166 -0.51 -7.92 11.16
CA LEU A 166 -0.21 -8.48 12.48
C LEU A 166 -1.12 -7.89 13.57
N LEU A 167 -1.39 -6.58 13.52
CA LEU A 167 -2.32 -5.92 14.42
C LEU A 167 -3.74 -6.51 14.29
N VAL A 168 -4.28 -6.53 13.06
CA VAL A 168 -5.65 -6.99 12.80
C VAL A 168 -5.82 -8.46 13.15
N SER A 169 -4.87 -9.32 12.77
CA SER A 169 -4.92 -10.74 13.08
C SER A 169 -4.89 -11.00 14.58
N SER A 170 -4.08 -10.24 15.33
CA SER A 170 -4.00 -10.34 16.80
C SER A 170 -5.23 -9.80 17.52
N LEU A 171 -6.08 -9.02 16.83
CA LEU A 171 -7.38 -8.56 17.36
C LEU A 171 -8.45 -9.65 17.23
N ASN A 172 -8.42 -10.43 16.15
CA ASN A 172 -9.44 -11.42 15.79
C ASN A 172 -9.36 -12.71 16.62
N ASP A 173 -8.16 -13.12 17.03
CA ASP A 173 -7.99 -14.42 17.66
C ASP A 173 -7.10 -14.34 18.90
N HIS A 174 -7.47 -15.11 19.92
CA HIS A 174 -6.62 -15.45 21.04
C HIS A 174 -5.63 -16.57 20.65
N GLY A 175 -5.59 -16.95 19.37
CA GLY A 175 -4.72 -17.97 18.81
C GLY A 175 -3.34 -17.39 18.48
N LYS A 176 -2.44 -18.14 18.55
CA LYS A 176 -1.01 -18.22 18.24
C LYS A 176 -0.52 -17.15 17.26
N ILE A 177 -0.05 -16.03 17.79
CA ILE A 177 0.66 -15.01 17.00
C ILE A 177 1.81 -15.65 16.20
N GLU A 178 2.34 -16.75 16.68
CA GLU A 178 3.35 -17.56 16.00
C GLU A 178 2.88 -18.04 14.61
N ASP A 179 1.62 -18.45 14.47
CA ASP A 179 1.05 -18.87 13.19
C ASP A 179 0.99 -17.68 12.19
N TYR A 180 0.71 -16.48 12.68
CA TYR A 180 0.69 -15.27 11.85
C TYR A 180 2.10 -14.83 11.46
N ILE A 181 3.07 -14.98 12.34
CA ILE A 181 4.49 -14.72 12.07
C ILE A 181 4.97 -15.64 10.95
N GLU A 182 4.73 -16.96 11.06
CA GLU A 182 5.14 -17.95 10.07
C GLU A 182 4.53 -17.63 8.70
N LYS A 183 3.26 -17.30 8.67
CA LYS A 183 2.54 -16.91 7.45
C LYS A 183 3.09 -15.63 6.82
N CYS A 184 3.37 -14.61 7.63
CA CYS A 184 4.02 -13.39 7.14
C CYS A 184 5.40 -13.66 6.54
N ILE A 185 6.20 -14.51 7.19
CA ILE A 185 7.51 -14.92 6.65
C ILE A 185 7.32 -15.71 5.34
N GLY A 186 6.30 -16.56 5.26
CA GLY A 186 5.96 -17.31 4.06
C GLY A 186 5.69 -16.42 2.83
N ILE A 187 5.10 -15.24 3.04
CA ILE A 187 4.83 -14.29 1.96
C ILE A 187 6.11 -13.74 1.31
N ALA A 188 7.20 -13.64 2.05
CA ALA A 188 8.49 -13.19 1.51
C ALA A 188 8.96 -14.06 0.33
N SER A 189 8.74 -15.38 0.41
CA SER A 189 9.07 -16.30 -0.69
C SER A 189 8.18 -16.08 -1.93
N ARG A 190 6.92 -15.70 -1.74
CA ARG A 190 5.98 -15.39 -2.83
C ARG A 190 6.34 -14.08 -3.51
N ILE A 191 6.73 -13.06 -2.75
CA ILE A 191 7.25 -11.81 -3.30
C ILE A 191 8.51 -12.08 -4.14
N LYS A 192 9.44 -12.90 -3.65
CA LYS A 192 10.62 -13.27 -4.41
C LYS A 192 10.26 -13.93 -5.75
N GLU A 193 9.27 -14.81 -5.78
CA GLU A 193 8.78 -15.42 -7.02
C GLU A 193 8.27 -14.37 -8.01
N ILE A 194 7.54 -13.34 -7.55
CA ILE A 194 7.08 -12.23 -8.40
C ILE A 194 8.28 -11.42 -8.92
N ILE A 195 9.20 -11.08 -8.03
CA ILE A 195 10.40 -10.29 -8.36
C ILE A 195 11.28 -11.03 -9.39
N ASP A 196 11.46 -12.33 -9.26
CA ASP A 196 12.29 -13.13 -10.18
C ASP A 196 11.72 -13.14 -11.60
N ARG A 197 10.42 -12.87 -11.78
CA ARG A 197 9.75 -12.69 -13.09
C ARG A 197 9.88 -11.28 -13.68
N ASN A 198 10.67 -10.39 -13.08
CA ASN A 198 10.71 -8.97 -13.47
C ASN A 198 11.08 -8.70 -14.94
N LYS A 199 11.73 -9.66 -15.64
CA LYS A 199 12.04 -9.54 -17.05
C LYS A 199 10.81 -9.39 -17.94
N ASP A 200 9.71 -10.01 -17.53
CA ASP A 200 8.43 -10.03 -18.27
C ASP A 200 7.73 -8.68 -18.18
N TYR A 201 8.01 -7.89 -17.11
CA TYR A 201 7.36 -6.62 -16.88
C TYR A 201 7.88 -5.47 -17.75
N SER A 202 9.09 -5.59 -18.31
CA SER A 202 9.67 -4.51 -19.12
C SER A 202 8.88 -4.25 -20.40
N ASP A 203 8.41 -5.31 -21.07
CA ASP A 203 7.63 -5.18 -22.30
C ASP A 203 6.19 -4.70 -22.00
N LEU A 204 5.61 -5.15 -20.89
CA LEU A 204 4.34 -4.63 -20.42
C LEU A 204 4.41 -3.13 -20.11
N ALA A 205 5.47 -2.69 -19.41
CA ALA A 205 5.66 -1.28 -19.06
C ALA A 205 5.80 -0.38 -20.31
N ARG A 206 6.44 -0.87 -21.39
CA ARG A 206 6.48 -0.14 -22.67
C ARG A 206 5.12 0.02 -23.29
N GLY A 207 4.24 -1.00 -23.16
CA GLY A 207 2.88 -1.00 -23.67
C GLY A 207 1.92 -0.07 -22.92
N ILE A 208 2.27 0.40 -21.73
CA ILE A 208 1.44 1.33 -20.97
C ILE A 208 1.44 2.69 -21.66
N THR A 209 0.26 3.17 -22.09
CA THR A 209 0.08 4.43 -22.81
C THR A 209 -1.15 5.18 -22.28
N GLY A 210 -1.32 6.43 -22.72
CA GLY A 210 -2.45 7.28 -22.33
C GLY A 210 -2.54 7.55 -20.83
N ARG A 211 -3.74 7.74 -20.33
CA ARG A 211 -4.03 7.73 -18.88
C ARG A 211 -4.03 6.29 -18.38
N ILE A 212 -3.79 6.12 -17.11
CA ILE A 212 -3.86 4.80 -16.49
C ILE A 212 -5.04 4.78 -15.53
N VAL A 213 -5.92 3.80 -15.70
CA VAL A 213 -7.04 3.55 -14.80
C VAL A 213 -6.75 2.28 -14.02
N PHE A 214 -6.61 2.41 -12.70
CA PHE A 214 -6.46 1.27 -11.80
C PHE A 214 -7.82 0.87 -11.22
N LEU A 215 -8.13 -0.42 -11.25
CA LEU A 215 -9.40 -0.95 -10.76
C LEU A 215 -9.15 -2.09 -9.77
N GLY A 216 -9.81 -2.04 -8.61
CA GLY A 216 -9.71 -3.07 -7.57
C GLY A 216 -10.85 -2.95 -6.57
N ASP A 217 -11.23 -4.04 -5.90
CA ASP A 217 -12.28 -4.03 -4.90
C ASP A 217 -11.72 -4.25 -3.48
N GLY A 218 -12.39 -3.69 -2.48
CA GLY A 218 -12.03 -3.88 -1.08
C GLY A 218 -10.60 -3.42 -0.78
N THR A 219 -9.77 -4.30 -0.22
CA THR A 219 -8.35 -4.00 0.06
C THR A 219 -7.53 -3.77 -1.21
N LEU A 220 -7.91 -4.40 -2.33
CA LEU A 220 -7.26 -4.16 -3.63
C LEU A 220 -7.61 -2.80 -4.23
N HIS A 221 -8.68 -2.13 -3.79
CA HIS A 221 -8.92 -0.74 -4.17
C HIS A 221 -7.85 0.19 -3.56
N ALA A 222 -7.44 -0.06 -2.33
CA ALA A 222 -6.35 0.69 -1.72
C ALA A 222 -5.02 0.48 -2.48
N GLU A 223 -4.75 -0.75 -2.96
CA GLU A 223 -3.57 -1.02 -3.80
C GLU A 223 -3.72 -0.46 -5.23
N ALA A 224 -4.93 -0.37 -5.76
CA ALA A 224 -5.19 0.35 -7.00
C ALA A 224 -4.87 1.85 -6.86
N MET A 225 -5.24 2.46 -5.72
CA MET A 225 -4.86 3.85 -5.40
C MET A 225 -3.35 4.00 -5.20
N GLU A 226 -2.69 3.02 -4.58
CA GLU A 226 -1.23 3.00 -4.43
C GLU A 226 -0.54 2.90 -5.80
N GLY A 227 -1.04 2.05 -6.68
CA GLY A 227 -0.56 1.95 -8.06
C GLY A 227 -0.68 3.27 -8.81
N ALA A 228 -1.84 3.91 -8.73
CA ALA A 228 -2.09 5.23 -9.31
C ALA A 228 -1.06 6.24 -8.81
N LEU A 229 -0.87 6.33 -7.49
CA LEU A 229 0.12 7.21 -6.87
C LEU A 229 1.55 6.94 -7.35
N LYS A 230 1.96 5.66 -7.48
CA LYS A 230 3.33 5.32 -7.95
C LYS A 230 3.59 5.85 -9.35
N PHE A 231 2.66 5.71 -10.28
CA PHE A 231 2.82 6.23 -11.64
C PHE A 231 2.74 7.76 -11.70
N GLU A 232 1.96 8.41 -10.86
CA GLU A 232 1.94 9.88 -10.73
C GLU A 232 3.30 10.40 -10.23
N GLU A 233 3.80 9.82 -9.14
CA GLU A 233 5.05 10.25 -8.50
C GLU A 233 6.27 10.06 -9.37
N THR A 234 6.35 8.95 -10.10
CA THR A 234 7.58 8.56 -10.79
C THR A 234 7.55 8.81 -12.29
N ALA A 235 6.45 8.45 -12.96
CA ALA A 235 6.32 8.49 -14.41
C ALA A 235 5.62 9.75 -14.95
N ASN A 236 5.16 10.67 -14.08
CA ASN A 236 4.40 11.88 -14.44
C ASN A 236 3.16 11.57 -15.31
N MET A 237 2.54 10.41 -15.13
CA MET A 237 1.34 10.01 -15.87
C MET A 237 0.08 10.42 -15.12
N ILE A 238 -0.98 10.74 -15.86
CA ILE A 238 -2.31 10.97 -15.29
C ILE A 238 -2.90 9.61 -14.95
N THR A 239 -3.32 9.43 -13.72
CA THR A 239 -3.88 8.17 -13.23
C THR A 239 -5.18 8.39 -12.47
N GLU A 240 -5.99 7.34 -12.40
CA GLU A 240 -7.24 7.29 -11.64
C GLU A 240 -7.36 5.91 -11.00
N ALA A 241 -8.05 5.82 -9.86
CA ALA A 241 -8.31 4.54 -9.20
C ALA A 241 -9.77 4.44 -8.75
N TYR A 242 -10.43 3.31 -9.04
CA TYR A 242 -11.85 3.08 -8.69
C TYR A 242 -12.08 1.63 -8.23
N PRO A 243 -13.12 1.39 -7.41
CA PRO A 243 -13.72 0.06 -7.30
C PRO A 243 -14.26 -0.39 -8.66
N LEU A 244 -14.19 -1.71 -8.95
CA LEU A 244 -14.58 -2.26 -10.25
C LEU A 244 -16.00 -1.85 -10.66
N GLY A 245 -16.95 -2.02 -9.74
CA GLY A 245 -18.35 -1.68 -10.00
C GLY A 245 -18.57 -0.18 -10.17
N GLU A 246 -17.91 0.64 -9.38
CA GLU A 246 -18.05 2.09 -9.40
C GLU A 246 -17.60 2.71 -10.73
N TYR A 247 -16.58 2.13 -11.36
CA TYR A 247 -16.10 2.61 -12.66
C TYR A 247 -17.18 2.63 -13.74
N LEU A 248 -18.16 1.73 -13.67
CA LEU A 248 -19.27 1.64 -14.61
C LEU A 248 -20.36 2.70 -14.40
N HIS A 249 -20.37 3.40 -13.26
CA HIS A 249 -21.38 4.40 -12.90
C HIS A 249 -21.10 5.82 -13.40
N GLY A 250 -20.09 6.00 -14.25
CA GLY A 250 -19.79 7.30 -14.86
C GLY A 250 -18.38 7.39 -15.41
N PRO A 251 -17.34 7.05 -14.62
CA PRO A 251 -15.94 7.24 -15.02
C PRO A 251 -15.56 6.58 -16.35
N ILE A 252 -16.14 5.44 -16.70
CA ILE A 252 -15.93 4.76 -18.00
C ILE A 252 -16.22 5.66 -19.21
N GLN A 253 -17.05 6.69 -19.06
CA GLN A 253 -17.44 7.59 -20.16
C GLN A 253 -16.25 8.30 -20.81
N VAL A 254 -15.18 8.55 -20.04
CA VAL A 254 -14.00 9.29 -20.54
C VAL A 254 -12.86 8.37 -20.97
N LEU A 255 -13.06 7.05 -20.97
CA LEU A 255 -12.06 6.07 -21.39
C LEU A 255 -11.78 6.20 -22.89
N ARG A 256 -10.51 6.26 -23.27
CA ARG A 256 -10.03 6.39 -24.66
C ARG A 256 -9.34 5.12 -25.11
N GLY A 257 -9.21 4.95 -26.44
CA GLY A 257 -8.58 3.77 -27.03
C GLY A 257 -7.09 3.58 -26.73
N ASP A 258 -6.38 4.68 -26.37
CA ASP A 258 -4.98 4.69 -25.98
C ASP A 258 -4.75 4.64 -24.46
N ASP A 259 -5.82 4.78 -23.67
CA ASP A 259 -5.73 4.64 -22.20
C ASP A 259 -5.41 3.19 -21.81
N THR A 260 -4.65 3.02 -20.74
CA THR A 260 -4.34 1.71 -20.14
C THR A 260 -5.24 1.46 -18.94
N VAL A 261 -5.81 0.26 -18.84
CA VAL A 261 -6.58 -0.17 -17.67
C VAL A 261 -5.84 -1.28 -16.97
N ILE A 262 -5.54 -1.12 -15.67
CA ILE A 262 -4.88 -2.13 -14.83
C ILE A 262 -5.90 -2.63 -13.81
N ILE A 263 -6.23 -3.91 -13.85
CA ILE A 263 -7.27 -4.51 -13.01
C ILE A 263 -6.64 -5.47 -12.01
N LEU A 264 -6.88 -5.22 -10.73
CA LEU A 264 -6.51 -6.08 -9.62
C LEU A 264 -7.69 -7.02 -9.30
N LYS A 265 -7.61 -8.28 -9.74
CA LYS A 265 -8.69 -9.25 -9.60
C LYS A 265 -8.54 -10.04 -8.29
N GLY A 266 -9.35 -9.70 -7.30
CA GLY A 266 -9.54 -10.48 -6.07
C GLY A 266 -10.49 -11.68 -6.25
N ARG A 267 -10.66 -12.50 -5.20
CA ARG A 267 -11.56 -13.68 -5.24
C ARG A 267 -13.00 -13.30 -5.52
N ASP A 268 -13.50 -12.27 -4.84
CA ASP A 268 -14.92 -11.92 -4.84
C ASP A 268 -15.31 -10.82 -5.83
N SER A 269 -14.46 -10.54 -6.83
CA SER A 269 -14.73 -9.50 -7.83
C SER A 269 -15.85 -9.94 -8.79
N ARG A 270 -17.09 -9.80 -8.37
CA ARG A 270 -18.29 -10.26 -9.12
C ARG A 270 -18.48 -9.53 -10.44
N GLU A 271 -18.06 -8.27 -10.51
CA GLU A 271 -18.23 -7.43 -11.71
C GLU A 271 -17.09 -7.62 -12.73
N TYR A 272 -16.06 -8.42 -12.42
CA TYR A 272 -14.86 -8.54 -13.24
C TYR A 272 -15.15 -8.95 -14.68
N GLU A 273 -15.86 -10.05 -14.88
CA GLU A 273 -16.15 -10.59 -16.23
C GLU A 273 -16.96 -9.58 -17.07
N ARG A 274 -17.96 -8.97 -16.46
CA ARG A 274 -18.79 -7.95 -17.10
C ARG A 274 -17.97 -6.72 -17.48
N LEU A 275 -17.05 -6.32 -16.59
CA LEU A 275 -16.19 -5.17 -16.79
C LEU A 275 -15.21 -5.41 -17.95
N ILE A 276 -14.51 -6.56 -17.98
CA ILE A 276 -13.57 -6.92 -19.05
C ILE A 276 -14.28 -6.89 -20.42
N LEU A 277 -15.45 -7.52 -20.53
CA LEU A 277 -16.23 -7.51 -21.78
C LEU A 277 -16.59 -6.09 -22.22
N ARG A 278 -16.89 -5.22 -21.29
CA ARG A 278 -17.24 -3.83 -21.60
C ARG A 278 -16.03 -2.99 -21.97
N LEU A 279 -14.93 -3.11 -21.24
CA LEU A 279 -13.69 -2.36 -21.47
C LEU A 279 -13.05 -2.70 -22.83
N SER A 280 -13.09 -3.97 -23.23
CA SER A 280 -12.50 -4.45 -24.50
C SER A 280 -13.12 -3.83 -25.76
N ASN A 281 -14.29 -3.18 -25.63
CA ASN A 281 -14.91 -2.40 -26.71
C ASN A 281 -14.28 -1.00 -26.88
N PHE A 282 -13.54 -0.51 -25.86
CA PHE A 282 -13.02 0.85 -25.85
C PHE A 282 -11.49 0.91 -25.92
N THR A 283 -10.78 -0.01 -25.26
CA THR A 283 -9.32 -0.08 -25.29
C THR A 283 -8.82 -1.53 -25.43
N LYS A 284 -7.64 -1.68 -26.03
CA LYS A 284 -6.90 -2.96 -26.10
C LYS A 284 -5.84 -3.05 -24.99
N ASN A 285 -5.55 -1.95 -24.32
CA ASN A 285 -4.49 -1.86 -23.32
C ASN A 285 -5.02 -2.24 -21.94
N ILE A 286 -5.34 -3.51 -21.74
CA ILE A 286 -5.86 -4.03 -20.48
C ILE A 286 -4.82 -4.98 -19.89
N ILE A 287 -4.33 -4.64 -18.69
CA ILE A 287 -3.41 -5.46 -17.89
C ILE A 287 -4.21 -5.99 -16.71
N THR A 288 -4.20 -7.28 -16.51
CA THR A 288 -4.90 -7.94 -15.42
C THR A 288 -3.90 -8.59 -14.46
N ILE A 289 -4.06 -8.34 -13.18
CA ILE A 289 -3.25 -8.90 -12.11
C ILE A 289 -4.15 -9.78 -11.25
N GLY A 290 -3.82 -11.05 -11.09
CA GLY A 290 -4.68 -11.98 -10.36
C GLY A 290 -4.08 -13.36 -10.18
N LYS A 291 -4.80 -14.22 -9.43
CA LYS A 291 -4.41 -15.60 -9.20
C LYS A 291 -4.89 -16.47 -10.38
N GLY A 292 -3.94 -17.08 -11.07
CA GLY A 292 -4.21 -17.94 -12.23
C GLY A 292 -3.36 -17.55 -13.44
N LYS A 293 -3.17 -18.51 -14.33
CA LYS A 293 -2.32 -18.33 -15.54
C LYS A 293 -3.01 -17.52 -16.64
N GLU A 294 -4.30 -17.29 -16.53
CA GLU A 294 -5.11 -16.50 -17.46
C GLU A 294 -4.88 -14.99 -17.34
N PHE A 295 -4.29 -14.55 -16.22
CA PHE A 295 -3.99 -13.13 -15.98
C PHE A 295 -2.71 -12.70 -16.71
N THR A 296 -2.65 -11.44 -17.13
CA THR A 296 -1.47 -10.83 -17.74
C THR A 296 -0.28 -10.94 -16.79
N ILE A 297 -0.52 -10.68 -15.49
CA ILE A 297 0.46 -10.85 -14.42
C ILE A 297 -0.13 -11.83 -13.40
N PRO A 298 0.27 -13.11 -13.46
CA PRO A 298 -0.16 -14.10 -12.48
C PRO A 298 0.52 -13.88 -11.14
N ILE A 299 -0.30 -13.84 -10.08
CA ILE A 299 0.15 -13.77 -8.69
C ILE A 299 0.18 -15.16 -8.09
N PRO A 300 1.21 -15.52 -7.29
CA PRO A 300 1.24 -16.78 -6.56
C PRO A 300 0.05 -16.92 -5.60
N GLU A 301 -0.40 -18.14 -5.37
CA GLU A 301 -1.38 -18.42 -4.33
C GLU A 301 -0.81 -18.06 -2.95
N CYS A 302 -1.62 -17.42 -2.13
CA CYS A 302 -1.36 -17.14 -0.73
C CYS A 302 -2.40 -17.87 0.13
N GLU A 303 -1.94 -18.52 1.19
CA GLU A 303 -2.82 -19.23 2.13
C GLU A 303 -3.71 -18.26 2.93
N ILE A 304 -3.30 -16.98 2.98
CA ILE A 304 -3.99 -15.95 3.74
C ILE A 304 -4.46 -14.85 2.81
N GLU A 305 -5.77 -14.81 2.63
CA GLU A 305 -6.43 -13.85 1.76
C GLU A 305 -6.18 -12.39 2.17
N ASP A 306 -6.10 -12.12 3.48
CA ASP A 306 -5.86 -10.78 4.00
C ASP A 306 -4.44 -10.24 3.70
N LEU A 307 -3.49 -11.10 3.31
CA LEU A 307 -2.15 -10.73 2.85
C LEU A 307 -2.04 -10.57 1.33
N ASP A 308 -3.08 -10.93 0.58
CA ASP A 308 -3.11 -10.78 -0.88
C ASP A 308 -2.70 -9.36 -1.34
N PRO A 309 -3.16 -8.25 -0.71
CA PRO A 309 -2.78 -6.91 -1.15
C PRO A 309 -1.28 -6.71 -1.32
N ILE A 310 -0.47 -7.30 -0.42
CA ILE A 310 1.00 -7.22 -0.49
C ILE A 310 1.54 -7.84 -1.80
N LEU A 311 0.95 -8.93 -2.28
CA LEU A 311 1.39 -9.57 -3.52
C LEU A 311 1.01 -8.76 -4.77
N TYR A 312 -0.10 -8.02 -4.72
CA TYR A 312 -0.57 -7.22 -5.85
C TYR A 312 0.23 -5.94 -6.06
N VAL A 313 0.74 -5.32 -4.99
CA VAL A 313 1.49 -4.07 -5.11
C VAL A 313 2.88 -4.26 -5.74
N ILE A 314 3.51 -5.42 -5.55
CA ILE A 314 4.87 -5.68 -6.04
C ILE A 314 5.00 -5.50 -7.57
N PRO A 315 4.19 -6.19 -8.41
CA PRO A 315 4.26 -5.99 -9.86
C PRO A 315 3.94 -4.56 -10.28
N ILE A 316 3.07 -3.85 -9.55
CA ILE A 316 2.73 -2.45 -9.84
C ILE A 316 3.95 -1.55 -9.62
N GLN A 317 4.66 -1.72 -8.52
CA GLN A 317 5.91 -0.98 -8.23
C GLN A 317 6.97 -1.23 -9.31
N ILE A 318 7.14 -2.49 -9.72
CA ILE A 318 8.08 -2.87 -10.80
C ILE A 318 7.67 -2.21 -12.12
N LEU A 319 6.38 -2.26 -12.49
CA LEU A 319 5.87 -1.61 -13.70
C LEU A 319 6.06 -0.09 -13.67
N ALA A 320 5.82 0.56 -12.54
CA ALA A 320 6.02 2.00 -12.37
C ALA A 320 7.50 2.37 -12.57
N ASN A 321 8.43 1.63 -11.94
CA ASN A 321 9.86 1.84 -12.13
C ASN A 321 10.27 1.69 -13.60
N PHE A 322 9.87 0.60 -14.25
CA PHE A 322 10.22 0.36 -15.64
C PHE A 322 9.60 1.40 -16.57
N LYS A 323 8.33 1.76 -16.38
CA LYS A 323 7.68 2.78 -17.18
C LYS A 323 8.38 4.13 -17.07
N THR A 324 8.76 4.52 -15.86
CA THR A 324 9.48 5.76 -15.60
C THR A 324 10.78 5.83 -16.40
N VAL A 325 11.58 4.77 -16.34
CA VAL A 325 12.85 4.70 -17.09
C VAL A 325 12.62 4.65 -18.60
N CYS A 326 11.58 3.94 -19.08
CA CYS A 326 11.19 3.94 -20.50
C CYS A 326 10.85 5.35 -21.03
N LEU A 327 10.33 6.22 -20.15
CA LEU A 327 10.06 7.62 -20.48
C LEU A 327 11.28 8.53 -20.37
N GLY A 328 12.47 7.98 -20.04
CA GLY A 328 13.69 8.75 -19.84
C GLY A 328 13.70 9.55 -18.54
N LEU A 329 12.83 9.21 -17.58
CA LEU A 329 12.74 9.83 -16.26
C LEU A 329 13.51 9.04 -15.21
N ASP A 330 13.84 9.70 -14.08
CA ASP A 330 14.48 9.09 -12.92
C ASP A 330 13.45 8.92 -11.79
N PRO A 331 13.05 7.69 -11.42
CA PRO A 331 12.06 7.46 -10.37
C PRO A 331 12.54 7.91 -8.98
N ASP A 332 13.85 8.02 -8.79
CA ASP A 332 14.46 8.43 -7.53
C ASP A 332 14.51 9.95 -7.35
N LYS A 333 14.32 10.71 -8.46
CA LYS A 333 14.43 12.19 -8.46
C LYS A 333 13.30 12.87 -9.21
N PRO A 334 12.03 12.69 -8.77
CA PRO A 334 10.93 13.45 -9.36
C PRO A 334 11.12 14.95 -9.11
N THR A 335 10.83 15.74 -10.12
CA THR A 335 11.19 17.18 -10.14
C THR A 335 10.29 18.08 -9.30
N ARG A 336 9.11 17.59 -8.89
CA ARG A 336 8.06 18.38 -8.22
C ARG A 336 7.76 17.93 -6.79
N LEU A 337 8.40 16.87 -6.33
CA LEU A 337 8.12 16.25 -5.04
C LEU A 337 9.34 16.32 -4.11
N THR A 338 9.07 16.28 -2.83
CA THR A 338 10.06 16.12 -1.77
C THR A 338 9.69 14.93 -0.90
N LYS A 339 10.68 14.17 -0.40
CA LYS A 339 10.44 12.96 0.41
C LYS A 339 9.60 13.23 1.66
N VAL A 340 9.71 14.42 2.23
CA VAL A 340 8.93 14.85 3.40
C VAL A 340 8.28 16.19 3.11
N VAL A 341 6.97 16.25 3.19
CA VAL A 341 6.20 17.49 3.10
C VAL A 341 6.38 18.26 4.40
N LYS A 342 6.91 19.50 4.29
CA LYS A 342 7.23 20.37 5.44
C LYS A 342 6.09 21.35 5.71
#